data_c29cd84152f02217302b1f9d5a7ab2ad
#
_entry.id   c29cd84152f02217302b1f9d5a7ab2ad
#
_cell.length_a   1.000
_cell.length_b   1.000
_cell.length_c   1.000
_cell.angle_alpha   90.00
_cell.angle_beta   90.00
_cell.angle_gamma   90.00
#
_symmetry.space_group_name_H-M   'P 1'
#
loop_
_entity.id
_entity.type
_entity.pdbx_description
1 polymer ?
#
loop_
_entity_poly.entity_id
_entity_poly.type
_entity_poly.pdbx_seq_one_letter_code
_entity_poly.pdbx_strand_id
1 'polypeptide(L)'
;MIKIKININTSIILLCLLFTLSSCYDNNIYFDINSQCVVSCNKKVIENLHIISKDNKDFYFFSKLPKLNGTNSFNLVEINHSYSLENMNRDISIDSFRLRPETEYEIVNSTFGDAASFKILIKTDKNGKVAYSNTKTCK
;
A
#
# COMPACT_ATOMS: atom_id res chain seq x y z
N MET A 1 -20.74 -51.45 -0.53
CA MET A 1 -20.37 -50.46 -1.57
C MET A 1 -21.32 -49.27 -1.47
N ILE A 2 -20.88 -48.18 -0.85
CA ILE A 2 -21.69 -46.96 -0.64
C ILE A 2 -21.59 -46.12 -1.93
N LYS A 3 -22.69 -46.01 -2.70
CA LYS A 3 -22.80 -45.11 -3.83
C LYS A 3 -23.10 -43.69 -3.33
N ILE A 4 -22.10 -42.84 -3.24
CA ILE A 4 -22.29 -41.41 -2.96
C ILE A 4 -22.88 -40.76 -4.23
N LYS A 5 -24.19 -40.48 -4.23
CA LYS A 5 -24.80 -39.61 -5.25
C LYS A 5 -24.40 -38.16 -4.95
N ILE A 6 -23.34 -37.68 -5.61
CA ILE A 6 -22.96 -36.29 -5.59
C ILE A 6 -24.02 -35.54 -6.42
N ASN A 7 -24.81 -34.69 -5.76
CA ASN A 7 -25.84 -33.90 -6.39
C ASN A 7 -25.15 -32.75 -7.15
N ILE A 8 -25.46 -32.55 -8.42
CA ILE A 8 -24.85 -31.52 -9.29
C ILE A 8 -24.90 -30.15 -8.66
N ASN A 9 -25.97 -29.83 -7.93
CA ASN A 9 -26.09 -28.56 -7.19
C ASN A 9 -25.04 -28.39 -6.09
N THR A 10 -24.68 -29.47 -5.37
CA THR A 10 -23.65 -29.43 -4.33
C THR A 10 -22.25 -29.23 -4.92
N SER A 11 -22.01 -29.79 -6.11
CA SER A 11 -20.75 -29.64 -6.84
C SER A 11 -20.55 -28.20 -7.36
N ILE A 12 -21.62 -27.55 -7.83
CA ILE A 12 -21.59 -26.15 -8.30
C ILE A 12 -21.35 -25.20 -7.12
N ILE A 13 -22.01 -25.43 -5.98
CA ILE A 13 -21.81 -24.60 -4.77
C ILE A 13 -20.38 -24.74 -4.25
N LEU A 14 -19.81 -25.94 -4.24
CA LEU A 14 -18.43 -26.18 -3.83
C LEU A 14 -17.43 -25.51 -4.79
N LEU A 15 -17.70 -25.54 -6.09
CA LEU A 15 -16.88 -24.88 -7.10
C LEU A 15 -16.91 -23.36 -6.94
N CYS A 16 -18.09 -22.76 -6.71
CA CYS A 16 -18.23 -21.35 -6.44
C CYS A 16 -17.48 -20.91 -5.15
N LEU A 17 -17.53 -21.72 -4.08
CA LEU A 17 -16.79 -21.49 -2.85
C LEU A 17 -15.26 -21.49 -3.06
N LEU A 18 -14.76 -22.36 -3.93
CA LEU A 18 -13.33 -22.42 -4.26
C LEU A 18 -12.86 -21.17 -5.02
N PHE A 19 -13.69 -20.56 -5.85
CA PHE A 19 -13.36 -19.34 -6.57
C PHE A 19 -13.39 -18.08 -5.69
N THR A 20 -14.16 -18.07 -4.59
CA THR A 20 -14.21 -16.94 -3.66
C THR A 20 -13.03 -16.87 -2.69
N LEU A 21 -12.27 -17.96 -2.52
CA LEU A 21 -11.12 -18.03 -1.60
C LEU A 21 -9.80 -17.55 -2.22
N SER A 22 -9.76 -17.19 -3.50
CA SER A 22 -8.51 -16.86 -4.21
C SER A 22 -8.19 -15.38 -4.35
N SER A 23 -8.93 -14.46 -3.71
CA SER A 23 -8.63 -13.04 -3.75
C SER A 23 -7.96 -12.50 -2.48
N CYS A 24 -6.92 -13.15 -1.98
CA CYS A 24 -6.01 -12.48 -1.06
C CYS A 24 -5.26 -11.40 -1.85
N TYR A 25 -5.63 -10.14 -1.65
CA TYR A 25 -4.89 -9.00 -2.16
C TYR A 25 -3.57 -8.92 -1.39
N ASP A 26 -2.47 -9.18 -2.08
CA ASP A 26 -1.13 -9.05 -1.50
C ASP A 26 -0.71 -7.57 -1.56
N ASN A 27 -0.72 -6.90 -0.41
CA ASN A 27 -0.33 -5.50 -0.24
C ASN A 27 1.16 -5.33 0.12
N ASN A 28 1.97 -6.39 -0.04
CA ASN A 28 3.38 -6.35 0.30
C ASN A 28 4.12 -5.25 -0.47
N ILE A 29 4.87 -4.46 0.26
CA ILE A 29 5.71 -3.38 -0.26
C ILE A 29 7.12 -3.45 0.35
N TYR A 30 8.07 -2.83 -0.32
CA TYR A 30 9.38 -2.51 0.22
C TYR A 30 9.76 -1.07 -0.12
N PHE A 31 10.80 -0.55 0.50
CA PHE A 31 11.33 0.77 0.21
C PHE A 31 12.68 0.68 -0.50
N ASP A 32 12.76 1.19 -1.72
CA ASP A 32 14.02 1.39 -2.43
C ASP A 32 14.62 2.75 -2.07
N ILE A 33 15.69 2.71 -1.26
CA ILE A 33 16.36 3.91 -0.76
C ILE A 33 17.03 4.70 -1.90
N ASN A 34 17.52 4.02 -2.93
CA ASN A 34 18.23 4.68 -4.02
C ASN A 34 17.31 5.54 -4.88
N SER A 35 16.14 5.01 -5.19
CA SER A 35 15.12 5.74 -5.97
C SER A 35 14.14 6.54 -5.11
N GLN A 36 14.21 6.44 -3.77
CA GLN A 36 13.26 7.03 -2.81
C GLN A 36 11.82 6.59 -3.07
N CYS A 37 11.62 5.32 -3.43
CA CYS A 37 10.33 4.78 -3.82
C CYS A 37 9.81 3.71 -2.87
N VAL A 38 8.50 3.78 -2.59
CA VAL A 38 7.71 2.64 -2.09
C VAL A 38 7.34 1.78 -3.28
N VAL A 39 7.73 0.50 -3.27
CA VAL A 39 7.55 -0.41 -4.42
C VAL A 39 6.63 -1.57 -4.02
N SER A 40 5.62 -1.82 -4.85
CA SER A 40 4.70 -2.95 -4.69
C SER A 40 5.36 -4.26 -5.14
N CYS A 41 5.38 -5.27 -4.27
CA CYS A 41 6.02 -6.57 -4.55
C CYS A 41 5.31 -7.37 -5.63
N ASN A 42 4.01 -7.20 -5.78
CA ASN A 42 3.21 -7.91 -6.77
C ASN A 42 3.04 -7.13 -8.09
N LYS A 43 3.73 -5.99 -8.25
CA LYS A 43 3.64 -5.07 -9.39
C LYS A 43 2.25 -4.45 -9.61
N LYS A 44 1.34 -4.60 -8.66
CA LYS A 44 0.04 -3.94 -8.69
C LYS A 44 0.16 -2.46 -8.34
N VAL A 45 -0.78 -1.68 -8.83
CA VAL A 45 -0.89 -0.27 -8.51
C VAL A 45 -1.12 -0.10 -7.00
N ILE A 46 -0.41 0.84 -6.40
CA ILE A 46 -0.64 1.28 -5.02
C ILE A 46 -1.89 2.16 -5.04
N GLU A 47 -2.98 1.69 -4.42
CA GLU A 47 -4.26 2.42 -4.40
C GLU A 47 -4.29 3.46 -3.28
N ASN A 48 -3.85 3.06 -2.09
CA ASN A 48 -3.83 3.91 -0.91
C ASN A 48 -2.52 3.74 -0.14
N LEU A 49 -1.93 4.85 0.24
CA LEU A 49 -0.69 4.86 1.02
C LEU A 49 -0.84 5.82 2.21
N HIS A 50 -0.68 5.29 3.41
CA HIS A 50 -0.61 6.09 4.64
C HIS A 50 0.84 6.25 5.07
N ILE A 51 1.24 7.45 5.45
CA ILE A 51 2.56 7.73 6.00
C ILE A 51 2.36 8.45 7.33
N ILE A 52 2.72 7.79 8.41
CA ILE A 52 2.41 8.22 9.78
C ILE A 52 3.72 8.37 10.54
N SER A 53 3.99 9.55 11.09
CA SER A 53 5.15 9.75 11.96
C SER A 53 4.94 9.06 13.30
N LYS A 54 6.00 8.47 13.88
CA LYS A 54 5.91 7.82 15.19
C LYS A 54 5.51 8.75 16.33
N ASP A 55 5.78 10.04 16.19
CA ASP A 55 5.36 11.06 17.16
C ASP A 55 3.93 11.59 16.91
N ASN A 56 3.21 11.00 15.94
CA ASN A 56 1.84 11.33 15.55
C ASN A 56 1.61 12.80 15.14
N LYS A 57 2.66 13.51 14.71
CA LYS A 57 2.54 14.90 14.25
C LYS A 57 2.21 15.00 12.75
N ASP A 58 2.53 13.95 11.98
CA ASP A 58 2.21 13.85 10.56
C ASP A 58 1.34 12.63 10.31
N PHE A 59 0.28 12.83 9.56
CA PHE A 59 -0.57 11.76 9.05
C PHE A 59 -0.93 12.09 7.61
N TYR A 60 -0.14 11.58 6.67
CA TYR A 60 -0.38 11.74 5.24
C TYR A 60 -1.15 10.55 4.69
N PHE A 61 -2.19 10.83 3.91
CA PHE A 61 -2.95 9.84 3.19
C PHE A 61 -2.95 10.17 1.70
N PHE A 62 -2.35 9.29 0.92
CA PHE A 62 -2.39 9.33 -0.54
C PHE A 62 -3.44 8.37 -1.04
N SER A 63 -4.35 8.83 -1.90
CA SER A 63 -5.36 8.02 -2.55
C SER A 63 -5.32 8.23 -4.05
N LYS A 64 -5.31 7.11 -4.81
CA LYS A 64 -5.32 7.17 -6.27
C LYS A 64 -6.62 7.79 -6.76
N LEU A 65 -6.51 8.80 -7.62
CA LEU A 65 -7.66 9.46 -8.21
C LEU A 65 -8.41 8.52 -9.17
N PRO A 66 -9.75 8.53 -9.16
CA PRO A 66 -10.54 7.74 -10.10
C PRO A 66 -10.17 8.09 -11.55
N LYS A 67 -10.17 7.09 -12.42
CA LYS A 67 -9.90 7.21 -13.87
C LYS A 67 -8.46 7.59 -14.24
N LEU A 68 -7.56 7.84 -13.28
CA LEU A 68 -6.15 8.07 -13.56
C LEU A 68 -5.33 6.79 -13.34
N ASN A 69 -4.22 6.68 -14.07
CA ASN A 69 -3.29 5.59 -13.90
C ASN A 69 -2.45 5.86 -12.65
N GLY A 70 -2.54 4.96 -11.68
CA GLY A 70 -1.64 4.96 -10.54
C GLY A 70 -0.28 4.33 -10.88
N THR A 71 0.56 4.16 -9.87
CA THR A 71 1.89 3.57 -10.01
C THR A 71 2.07 2.38 -9.06
N ASN A 72 2.92 1.43 -9.46
CA ASN A 72 3.39 0.34 -8.59
C ASN A 72 4.73 0.69 -7.90
N SER A 73 5.30 1.86 -8.22
CA SER A 73 6.51 2.42 -7.63
C SER A 73 6.26 3.89 -7.29
N PHE A 74 5.92 4.16 -6.04
CA PHE A 74 5.50 5.47 -5.55
C PHE A 74 6.71 6.25 -5.04
N ASN A 75 7.14 7.29 -5.78
CA ASN A 75 8.27 8.12 -5.42
C ASN A 75 7.86 9.17 -4.36
N LEU A 76 8.58 9.23 -3.23
CA LEU A 76 8.28 10.18 -2.15
C LEU A 76 8.87 11.60 -2.38
N VAL A 77 9.71 11.76 -3.39
CA VAL A 77 10.32 13.06 -3.74
C VAL A 77 9.59 13.70 -4.91
N GLU A 78 9.24 12.89 -5.92
CA GLU A 78 8.52 13.31 -7.13
C GLU A 78 7.20 12.57 -7.21
N ILE A 79 6.19 13.08 -6.50
CA ILE A 79 4.91 12.39 -6.38
C ILE A 79 4.10 12.55 -7.65
N ASN A 80 3.54 11.45 -8.12
CA ASN A 80 2.66 11.41 -9.28
C ASN A 80 1.32 12.11 -8.97
N HIS A 81 0.92 13.09 -9.80
CA HIS A 81 -0.35 13.82 -9.71
C HIS A 81 -1.60 12.95 -9.97
N SER A 82 -1.45 11.65 -10.17
CA SER A 82 -2.57 10.68 -10.18
C SER A 82 -3.12 10.38 -8.79
N TYR A 83 -2.57 11.01 -7.74
CA TYR A 83 -3.00 10.84 -6.36
C TYR A 83 -3.49 12.15 -5.77
N SER A 84 -4.48 12.07 -4.88
CA SER A 84 -4.80 13.12 -3.91
C SER A 84 -3.97 12.93 -2.66
N LEU A 85 -3.78 14.02 -1.91
CA LEU A 85 -3.07 14.02 -0.64
C LEU A 85 -3.90 14.71 0.43
N GLU A 86 -4.09 14.03 1.54
CA GLU A 86 -4.65 14.59 2.77
C GLU A 86 -3.58 14.59 3.87
N ASN A 87 -3.58 15.62 4.70
CA ASN A 87 -2.83 15.64 5.95
C ASN A 87 -3.79 15.97 7.11
N MET A 88 -3.85 15.11 8.12
CA MET A 88 -4.75 15.27 9.27
C MET A 88 -6.21 15.51 8.83
N ASN A 89 -6.71 14.74 7.83
CA ASN A 89 -8.04 14.84 7.24
C ASN A 89 -8.34 16.17 6.55
N ARG A 90 -7.32 16.86 6.05
CA ARG A 90 -7.45 18.06 5.23
C ARG A 90 -6.74 17.86 3.91
N ASP A 91 -7.42 18.17 2.83
CA ASP A 91 -6.80 18.19 1.50
C ASP A 91 -5.68 19.22 1.45
N ILE A 92 -4.52 18.79 0.98
CA ILE A 92 -3.36 19.66 0.76
C ILE A 92 -2.80 19.44 -0.64
N SER A 93 -2.06 20.44 -1.14
CA SER A 93 -1.37 20.28 -2.43
C SER A 93 -0.33 19.17 -2.34
N ILE A 94 -0.31 18.30 -3.34
CA ILE A 94 0.66 17.20 -3.44
C ILE A 94 2.09 17.74 -3.51
N ASP A 95 2.30 18.91 -4.09
CA ASP A 95 3.60 19.58 -4.20
C ASP A 95 4.12 20.08 -2.84
N SER A 96 3.24 20.20 -1.84
CA SER A 96 3.61 20.61 -0.49
C SER A 96 4.10 19.46 0.39
N PHE A 97 3.99 18.20 -0.07
CA PHE A 97 4.44 17.05 0.70
C PHE A 97 5.95 17.10 0.95
N ARG A 98 6.31 16.94 2.21
CA ARG A 98 7.72 16.77 2.63
C ARG A 98 7.75 15.92 3.90
N LEU A 99 8.67 14.97 3.95
CA LEU A 99 8.98 14.28 5.20
C LEU A 99 9.87 15.16 6.07
N ARG A 100 9.62 15.17 7.39
CA ARG A 100 10.48 15.88 8.33
C ARG A 100 11.85 15.21 8.46
N PRO A 101 12.92 15.98 8.67
CA PRO A 101 14.23 15.45 8.99
C PRO A 101 14.24 14.59 10.26
N GLU A 102 15.15 13.63 10.30
CA GLU A 102 15.47 12.77 11.47
C GLU A 102 14.23 12.14 12.14
N THR A 103 13.21 11.82 11.33
CA THR A 103 11.91 11.33 11.81
C THR A 103 11.69 9.89 11.37
N GLU A 104 11.12 9.08 12.26
CA GLU A 104 10.67 7.73 11.92
C GLU A 104 9.20 7.75 11.48
N TYR A 105 8.92 7.04 10.39
CA TYR A 105 7.59 6.89 9.82
C TYR A 105 7.21 5.43 9.67
N GLU A 106 5.93 5.14 9.85
CA GLU A 106 5.29 3.92 9.38
C GLU A 106 4.62 4.21 8.03
N ILE A 107 4.91 3.39 7.02
CA ILE A 107 4.23 3.42 5.74
C ILE A 107 3.32 2.22 5.66
N VAL A 108 2.04 2.44 5.38
CA VAL A 108 1.01 1.39 5.28
C VAL A 108 0.43 1.41 3.88
N ASN A 109 0.53 0.27 3.17
CA ASN A 109 -0.17 0.05 1.92
C ASN A 109 -1.47 -0.70 2.18
N SER A 110 -2.58 -0.18 1.67
CA SER A 110 -3.91 -0.76 1.84
C SER A 110 -4.74 -0.62 0.57
N THR A 111 -5.72 -1.50 0.41
CA THR A 111 -6.75 -1.40 -0.62
C THR A 111 -8.11 -1.23 0.01
N PHE A 112 -9.06 -0.60 -0.70
CA PHE A 112 -10.42 -0.44 -0.22
C PHE A 112 -11.09 -1.82 -0.06
N GLY A 113 -11.66 -2.05 1.15
CA GLY A 113 -12.39 -3.29 1.45
C GLY A 113 -11.49 -4.47 1.85
N ASP A 114 -10.19 -4.30 1.91
CA ASP A 114 -9.26 -5.35 2.33
C ASP A 114 -8.92 -5.23 3.81
N ALA A 115 -9.05 -6.34 4.55
CA ALA A 115 -8.56 -6.43 5.93
C ALA A 115 -7.02 -6.52 5.99
N ALA A 116 -6.35 -6.77 4.87
CA ALA A 116 -4.91 -6.94 4.79
C ALA A 116 -4.21 -5.64 4.45
N SER A 117 -3.52 -5.05 5.43
CA SER A 117 -2.57 -3.96 5.22
C SER A 117 -1.15 -4.46 5.43
N PHE A 118 -0.18 -3.94 4.66
CA PHE A 118 1.23 -4.22 4.87
C PHE A 118 1.96 -2.96 5.33
N LYS A 119 2.84 -3.12 6.33
CA LYS A 119 3.52 -2.01 6.99
C LYS A 119 5.02 -2.12 6.85
N ILE A 120 5.66 -1.01 6.59
CA ILE A 120 7.12 -0.87 6.66
C ILE A 120 7.50 0.33 7.53
N LEU A 121 8.68 0.26 8.12
CA LEU A 121 9.26 1.36 8.91
C LEU A 121 10.40 1.99 8.13
N ILE A 122 10.40 3.31 8.06
CA ILE A 122 11.47 4.11 7.45
C ILE A 122 11.97 5.16 8.44
N LYS A 123 13.19 5.65 8.21
CA LYS A 123 13.75 6.79 8.93
C LYS A 123 14.40 7.75 7.95
N THR A 124 14.13 9.04 8.13
CA THR A 124 14.71 10.12 7.33
C THR A 124 16.05 10.59 7.90
N ASP A 125 16.90 11.12 7.03
CA ASP A 125 18.12 11.84 7.38
C ASP A 125 17.84 13.30 7.75
N LYS A 126 18.91 14.07 7.98
CA LYS A 126 18.87 15.51 8.27
C LYS A 126 18.26 16.37 7.16
N ASN A 127 18.11 15.84 5.96
CA ASN A 127 17.53 16.53 4.79
C ASN A 127 16.08 16.06 4.51
N GLY A 128 15.52 15.17 5.32
CA GLY A 128 14.19 14.60 5.10
C GLY A 128 14.13 13.49 4.04
N LYS A 129 15.30 13.02 3.54
CA LYS A 129 15.36 11.85 2.65
C LYS A 129 15.39 10.56 3.45
N VAL A 130 14.76 9.52 2.94
CA VAL A 130 14.77 8.21 3.60
C VAL A 130 16.17 7.61 3.53
N ALA A 131 16.78 7.39 4.69
CA ALA A 131 18.11 6.78 4.84
C ALA A 131 18.07 5.34 5.36
N TYR A 132 16.93 4.92 5.92
CA TYR A 132 16.75 3.57 6.46
C TYR A 132 15.35 3.04 6.16
N SER A 133 15.27 1.76 5.87
CA SER A 133 14.03 0.98 5.84
C SER A 133 14.27 -0.41 6.43
N ASN A 134 13.28 -0.91 7.17
CA ASN A 134 13.29 -2.28 7.70
C ASN A 134 12.98 -3.34 6.62
N THR A 135 12.46 -2.93 5.46
CA THR A 135 12.11 -3.81 4.34
C THR A 135 12.67 -3.22 3.05
N LYS A 136 13.72 -3.84 2.51
CA LYS A 136 14.47 -3.36 1.34
C LYS A 136 14.25 -4.18 0.07
N THR A 137 13.56 -5.31 0.20
CA THR A 137 13.26 -6.23 -0.92
C THR A 137 11.98 -6.96 -0.62
N CYS A 138 11.32 -7.47 -1.67
CA CYS A 138 10.23 -8.41 -1.51
C CYS A 138 10.69 -9.74 -0.91
N LYS A 139 9.89 -10.29 -0.03
CA LYS A 139 10.09 -11.63 0.53
C LYS A 139 9.37 -12.66 -0.31
#